data_e7bb168bbe3a7562bfdf81cab59d613f
#
_entry.id   e7bb168bbe3a7562bfdf81cab59d613f
#
_cell.length_a   1.000
_cell.length_b   1.000
_cell.length_c   1.000
_cell.angle_alpha   90.00
_cell.angle_beta   90.00
_cell.angle_gamma   90.00
#
_symmetry.space_group_name_H-M   'P 1'
#
loop_
_entity.id
_entity.type
_entity.pdbx_description
1 polymer ?
#
loop_
_entity_poly.entity_id
_entity_poly.type
_entity_poly.pdbx_seq_one_letter_code
_entity_poly.pdbx_strand_id
1 'polypeptide(L)'
;MEQTAGEPRQSLLRTLYYWTLLLITLVIVDDLTFGWIFWALAQIHPFVSAGTALAIYWVNGYLITIRGLRPQPGKIAGWFLKRLQLERKNYELRAREEQLKAKLTSVAIGIPMSLLFGGVLTTLWLRRRNVINDRQAKQIAFGLCGLYALEFAVLHSLGIGGSIFWMRQ
;
A
#
# COMPACT_ATOMS: atom_id res chain seq x y z
N MET A 1 -12.08 41.47 5.04
CA MET A 1 -12.27 40.02 4.89
C MET A 1 -10.93 39.35 5.08
N GLU A 2 -10.62 39.05 6.34
CA GLU A 2 -9.40 38.32 6.69
C GLU A 2 -9.61 36.83 6.43
N GLN A 3 -8.99 36.32 5.36
CA GLN A 3 -8.90 34.89 5.16
C GLN A 3 -7.83 34.36 6.14
N THR A 4 -8.29 33.65 7.13
CA THR A 4 -7.50 33.00 8.18
C THR A 4 -6.44 32.07 7.58
N ALA A 5 -5.17 32.52 7.63
CA ALA A 5 -3.98 31.77 7.19
C ALA A 5 -3.69 30.50 8.03
N GLY A 6 -4.60 30.10 8.92
CA GLY A 6 -4.42 28.96 9.84
C GLY A 6 -4.87 27.58 9.33
N GLU A 7 -5.75 27.53 8.31
CA GLU A 7 -6.35 26.26 7.88
C GLU A 7 -5.42 25.24 7.21
N PRO A 8 -4.42 25.62 6.36
CA PRO A 8 -3.61 24.61 5.67
C PRO A 8 -2.68 23.82 6.59
N ARG A 9 -2.21 24.43 7.68
CA ARG A 9 -1.27 23.79 8.60
C ARG A 9 -1.93 22.75 9.51
N GLN A 10 -3.15 23.02 9.96
CA GLN A 10 -3.93 22.07 10.76
C GLN A 10 -4.35 20.86 9.92
N SER A 11 -4.67 21.04 8.63
CA SER A 11 -5.01 19.94 7.75
C SER A 11 -3.80 19.03 7.46
N LEU A 12 -2.60 19.59 7.35
CA LEU A 12 -1.36 18.84 7.16
C LEU A 12 -1.03 17.96 8.38
N LEU A 13 -1.02 18.57 9.57
CA LEU A 13 -0.75 17.86 10.83
C LEU A 13 -1.75 16.72 11.05
N ARG A 14 -3.02 16.98 10.78
CA ARG A 14 -4.08 15.95 10.87
C ARG A 14 -3.86 14.81 9.88
N THR A 15 -3.44 15.12 8.66
CA THR A 15 -3.12 14.13 7.64
C THR A 15 -1.91 13.29 8.05
N LEU A 16 -0.85 13.91 8.53
CA LEU A 16 0.35 13.22 9.05
C LEU A 16 -0.01 12.31 10.23
N TYR A 17 -0.84 12.77 11.15
CA TYR A 17 -1.32 11.96 12.27
C TYR A 17 -2.02 10.67 11.78
N TYR A 18 -2.94 10.75 10.81
CA TYR A 18 -3.62 9.57 10.28
C TYR A 18 -2.68 8.64 9.51
N TRP A 19 -1.69 9.18 8.79
CA TRP A 19 -0.67 8.37 8.13
C TRP A 19 0.21 7.63 9.14
N THR A 20 0.62 8.31 10.20
CA THR A 20 1.41 7.70 11.29
C THR A 20 0.59 6.63 12.01
N LEU A 21 -0.67 6.92 12.34
CA LEU A 21 -1.56 5.95 12.97
C LEU A 21 -1.77 4.72 12.07
N LEU A 22 -1.94 4.94 10.77
CA LEU A 22 -2.08 3.86 9.80
C LEU A 22 -0.81 3.00 9.73
N LEU A 23 0.36 3.63 9.67
CA LEU A 23 1.65 2.93 9.65
C LEU A 23 1.81 2.06 10.91
N ILE A 24 1.56 2.62 12.09
CA ILE A 24 1.61 1.89 13.35
C ILE A 24 0.61 0.72 13.33
N THR A 25 -0.61 0.96 12.84
CA THR A 25 -1.63 -0.09 12.74
C THR A 25 -1.21 -1.20 11.78
N LEU A 26 -0.62 -0.84 10.62
CA LEU A 26 -0.10 -1.83 9.66
C LEU A 26 1.01 -2.68 10.31
N VAL A 27 2.00 -2.05 10.95
CA VAL A 27 3.08 -2.79 11.63
C VAL A 27 2.52 -3.71 12.70
N ILE A 28 1.61 -3.23 13.55
CA ILE A 28 1.03 -4.04 14.63
C ILE A 28 0.17 -5.17 14.06
N VAL A 29 -0.71 -4.88 13.10
CA VAL A 29 -1.66 -5.88 12.58
C VAL A 29 -0.96 -6.86 11.63
N ASP A 30 -0.13 -6.38 10.72
CA ASP A 30 0.54 -7.24 9.74
C ASP A 30 1.68 -8.02 10.39
N ASP A 31 2.61 -7.36 11.08
CA ASP A 31 3.80 -8.03 11.61
C ASP A 31 3.49 -8.83 12.87
N LEU A 32 2.78 -8.25 13.84
CA LEU A 32 2.50 -8.95 15.10
C LEU A 32 1.35 -9.96 15.01
N THR A 33 0.39 -9.78 14.10
CA THR A 33 -0.74 -10.71 13.96
C THR A 33 -0.49 -11.70 12.83
N PHE A 34 -0.38 -11.20 11.60
CA PHE A 34 -0.23 -12.06 10.43
C PHE A 34 1.19 -12.61 10.28
N GLY A 35 2.22 -11.86 10.66
CA GLY A 35 3.59 -12.32 10.67
C GLY A 35 3.76 -13.59 11.51
N TRP A 36 3.14 -13.64 12.71
CA TRP A 36 3.15 -14.82 13.57
C TRP A 36 2.50 -16.05 12.96
N ILE A 37 1.39 -15.87 12.22
CA ILE A 37 0.71 -16.97 11.53
C ILE A 37 1.66 -17.59 10.50
N PHE A 38 2.29 -16.75 9.68
CA PHE A 38 3.20 -17.24 8.64
C PHE A 38 4.50 -17.77 9.23
N TRP A 39 4.98 -17.20 10.32
CA TRP A 39 6.09 -17.76 11.09
C TRP A 39 5.75 -19.15 11.66
N ALA A 40 4.57 -19.34 12.25
CA ALA A 40 4.11 -20.64 12.73
C ALA A 40 3.96 -21.66 11.58
N LEU A 41 3.39 -21.27 10.46
CA LEU A 41 3.30 -22.11 9.26
C LEU A 41 4.68 -22.50 8.71
N ALA A 42 5.66 -21.62 8.80
CA ALA A 42 7.02 -21.88 8.34
C ALA A 42 7.74 -22.94 9.20
N GLN A 43 7.30 -23.18 10.44
CA GLN A 43 7.78 -24.29 11.26
C GLN A 43 7.40 -25.65 10.67
N ILE A 44 6.33 -25.71 9.87
CA ILE A 44 5.91 -26.94 9.15
C ILE A 44 6.71 -27.03 7.86
N HIS A 45 6.67 -25.99 7.03
CA HIS A 45 7.43 -25.91 5.80
C HIS A 45 7.56 -24.46 5.30
N PRO A 46 8.79 -23.88 5.27
CA PRO A 46 8.98 -22.45 4.95
C PRO A 46 8.44 -22.03 3.58
N PHE A 47 8.62 -22.87 2.55
CA PHE A 47 8.15 -22.53 1.19
C PHE A 47 6.63 -22.59 1.06
N VAL A 48 5.94 -23.46 1.79
CA VAL A 48 4.46 -23.50 1.82
C VAL A 48 3.94 -22.23 2.49
N SER A 49 4.55 -21.84 3.61
CA SER A 49 4.23 -20.58 4.29
C SER A 49 4.44 -19.37 3.37
N ALA A 50 5.58 -19.30 2.68
CA ALA A 50 5.89 -18.22 1.76
C ALA A 50 4.90 -18.13 0.58
N GLY A 51 4.56 -19.26 -0.03
CA GLY A 51 3.57 -19.31 -1.10
C GLY A 51 2.19 -18.87 -0.65
N THR A 52 1.77 -19.28 0.55
CA THR A 52 0.49 -18.88 1.14
C THR A 52 0.47 -17.38 1.45
N ALA A 53 1.52 -16.85 2.07
CA ALA A 53 1.65 -15.42 2.34
C ALA A 53 1.60 -14.60 1.05
N LEU A 54 2.39 -14.99 0.05
CA LEU A 54 2.42 -14.34 -1.25
C LEU A 54 1.02 -14.29 -1.87
N ALA A 55 0.33 -15.42 -1.94
CA ALA A 55 -0.99 -15.50 -2.55
C ALA A 55 -2.02 -14.63 -1.80
N ILE A 56 -2.06 -14.70 -0.47
CA ILE A 56 -3.03 -13.96 0.35
C ILE A 56 -2.79 -12.45 0.23
N TYR A 57 -1.57 -11.98 0.44
CA TYR A 57 -1.27 -10.55 0.41
C TYR A 57 -1.41 -9.95 -0.98
N TRP A 58 -0.97 -10.67 -2.00
CA TRP A 58 -1.09 -10.19 -3.38
C TRP A 58 -2.55 -10.06 -3.81
N VAL A 59 -3.34 -11.13 -3.67
CA VAL A 59 -4.74 -11.15 -4.11
C VAL A 59 -5.57 -10.14 -3.31
N ASN A 60 -5.47 -10.16 -1.97
CA ASN A 60 -6.23 -9.23 -1.14
C ASN A 60 -5.82 -7.78 -1.38
N GLY A 61 -4.52 -7.47 -1.45
CA GLY A 61 -4.02 -6.14 -1.74
C GLY A 61 -4.53 -5.63 -3.09
N TYR A 62 -4.47 -6.46 -4.12
CA TYR A 62 -4.97 -6.11 -5.44
C TYR A 62 -6.50 -5.87 -5.45
N LEU A 63 -7.29 -6.75 -4.83
CA LEU A 63 -8.75 -6.59 -4.73
C LEU A 63 -9.16 -5.35 -3.95
N ILE A 64 -8.48 -5.05 -2.84
CA ILE A 64 -8.72 -3.83 -2.05
C ILE A 64 -8.41 -2.60 -2.89
N THR A 65 -7.31 -2.61 -3.64
CA THR A 65 -6.94 -1.49 -4.52
C THR A 65 -7.99 -1.26 -5.61
N ILE A 66 -8.43 -2.32 -6.30
CA ILE A 66 -9.48 -2.19 -7.33
C ILE A 66 -10.77 -1.62 -6.75
N ARG A 67 -11.16 -2.04 -5.54
CA ARG A 67 -12.34 -1.48 -4.86
C ARG A 67 -12.14 -0.01 -4.51
N GLY A 68 -10.95 0.39 -4.05
CA GLY A 68 -10.60 1.79 -3.75
C GLY A 68 -10.57 2.70 -4.98
N LEU A 69 -10.30 2.14 -6.16
CA LEU A 69 -10.30 2.87 -7.44
C LEU A 69 -11.70 3.09 -8.02
N ARG A 70 -12.75 2.50 -7.45
CA ARG A 70 -14.13 2.71 -7.93
C ARG A 70 -14.56 4.17 -7.72
N PRO A 71 -15.43 4.72 -8.60
CA PRO A 71 -15.93 6.09 -8.46
C PRO A 71 -16.72 6.33 -7.18
N GLN A 72 -17.38 5.29 -6.68
CA GLN A 72 -18.12 5.32 -5.41
C GLN A 72 -17.61 4.18 -4.51
N PRO A 73 -16.55 4.42 -3.73
CA PRO A 73 -16.11 3.46 -2.73
C PRO A 73 -17.19 3.34 -1.64
N GLY A 74 -17.35 2.16 -1.06
CA GLY A 74 -18.28 1.95 0.05
C GLY A 74 -18.03 2.92 1.23
N LYS A 75 -19.01 3.10 2.11
CA LYS A 75 -18.98 4.10 3.21
C LYS A 75 -17.66 4.08 4.02
N ILE A 76 -17.19 2.90 4.41
CA ILE A 76 -15.96 2.73 5.21
C ILE A 76 -14.72 3.11 4.37
N ALA A 77 -14.61 2.59 3.15
CA ALA A 77 -13.49 2.91 2.27
C ALA A 77 -13.48 4.41 1.90
N GLY A 78 -14.65 5.00 1.61
CA GLY A 78 -14.78 6.43 1.35
C GLY A 78 -14.36 7.29 2.53
N TRP A 79 -14.76 6.91 3.76
CA TRP A 79 -14.32 7.62 4.96
C TRP A 79 -12.80 7.57 5.13
N PHE A 80 -12.18 6.40 4.91
CA PHE A 80 -10.72 6.22 4.99
C PHE A 80 -10.00 7.06 3.93
N LEU A 81 -10.45 6.99 2.67
CA LEU A 81 -9.87 7.78 1.56
C LEU A 81 -9.95 9.27 1.84
N LYS A 82 -11.06 9.75 2.41
CA LYS A 82 -11.24 11.14 2.81
C LYS A 82 -10.26 11.55 3.91
N ARG A 83 -10.11 10.72 4.94
CA ARG A 83 -9.21 10.98 6.08
C ARG A 83 -7.74 11.03 5.66
N LEU A 84 -7.32 10.14 4.77
CA LEU A 84 -5.97 10.11 4.21
C LEU A 84 -5.79 11.12 3.05
N GLN A 85 -6.82 11.91 2.76
CA GLN A 85 -6.85 12.80 1.60
C GLN A 85 -6.52 12.08 0.28
N LEU A 86 -6.92 10.84 0.12
CA LEU A 86 -6.74 10.02 -1.08
C LEU A 86 -7.94 10.09 -2.04
N GLU A 87 -8.90 10.97 -1.77
CA GLU A 87 -10.03 11.21 -2.67
C GLU A 87 -9.57 11.73 -4.04
N ARG A 88 -10.28 11.30 -5.07
CA ARG A 88 -10.05 11.75 -6.43
C ARG A 88 -10.30 13.26 -6.54
N LYS A 89 -9.28 14.03 -6.88
CA LYS A 89 -9.45 15.41 -7.35
C LYS A 89 -9.59 15.37 -8.86
N ASN A 90 -10.64 16.00 -9.41
CA ASN A 90 -10.80 16.19 -10.84
C ASN A 90 -9.79 17.24 -11.31
N TYR A 91 -8.63 16.80 -11.78
CA TYR A 91 -7.70 17.64 -12.49
C TYR A 91 -7.69 17.23 -13.97
N GLU A 92 -7.58 18.22 -14.85
CA GLU A 92 -7.41 17.99 -16.28
C GLU A 92 -6.12 17.22 -16.55
N LEU A 93 -6.16 16.35 -17.57
CA LEU A 93 -5.02 15.53 -17.98
C LEU A 93 -3.85 16.43 -18.38
N ARG A 94 -2.73 16.31 -17.71
CA ARG A 94 -1.49 17.00 -18.03
C ARG A 94 -1.00 16.64 -19.43
N ALA A 95 -0.29 17.56 -20.09
CA ALA A 95 0.30 17.35 -21.39
C ALA A 95 1.20 16.08 -21.45
N ARG A 96 1.33 15.49 -22.65
CA ARG A 96 1.96 14.17 -22.88
C ARG A 96 3.40 14.04 -22.36
N GLU A 97 4.17 15.11 -22.38
CA GLU A 97 5.56 15.14 -21.84
C GLU A 97 5.61 15.09 -20.32
N GLU A 98 4.68 15.80 -19.66
CA GLU A 98 4.54 15.74 -18.19
C GLU A 98 4.11 14.35 -17.73
N GLN A 99 3.32 13.61 -18.55
CA GLN A 99 2.92 12.24 -18.25
C GLN A 99 4.11 11.26 -18.27
N LEU A 100 5.09 11.44 -19.14
CA LEU A 100 6.25 10.55 -19.19
C LEU A 100 7.18 10.78 -17.98
N LYS A 101 7.46 12.05 -17.66
CA LYS A 101 8.22 12.42 -16.45
C LYS A 101 7.50 11.94 -15.18
N ALA A 102 6.19 12.11 -15.13
CA ALA A 102 5.37 11.65 -14.02
C ALA A 102 5.39 10.11 -13.88
N LYS A 103 5.41 9.33 -14.97
CA LYS A 103 5.54 7.87 -14.92
C LYS A 103 6.89 7.43 -14.37
N LEU A 104 7.99 8.02 -14.82
CA LEU A 104 9.34 7.70 -14.32
C LEU A 104 9.46 8.03 -12.82
N THR A 105 8.99 9.21 -12.42
CA THR A 105 8.98 9.62 -11.02
C THR A 105 8.08 8.71 -10.17
N SER A 106 6.95 8.24 -10.71
CA SER A 106 6.04 7.35 -9.98
C SER A 106 6.63 5.95 -9.79
N VAL A 107 7.41 5.43 -10.73
CA VAL A 107 8.11 4.16 -10.55
C VAL A 107 9.23 4.31 -9.52
N ALA A 108 10.03 5.38 -9.63
CA ALA A 108 11.14 5.65 -8.72
C ALA A 108 10.68 5.86 -7.26
N ILE A 109 9.55 6.52 -7.04
CA ILE A 109 8.98 6.76 -5.70
C ILE A 109 8.05 5.60 -5.30
N GLY A 110 7.35 5.01 -6.25
CA GLY A 110 6.36 3.97 -6.01
C GLY A 110 6.94 2.68 -5.41
N ILE A 111 8.13 2.27 -5.88
CA ILE A 111 8.78 1.06 -5.35
C ILE A 111 9.11 1.20 -3.86
N PRO A 112 9.93 2.16 -3.41
CA PRO A 112 10.23 2.30 -1.99
C PRO A 112 8.99 2.61 -1.14
N MET A 113 8.03 3.39 -1.66
CA MET A 113 6.78 3.62 -0.94
C MET A 113 5.93 2.34 -0.81
N SER A 114 5.95 1.44 -1.79
CA SER A 114 5.18 0.20 -1.68
C SER A 114 5.75 -0.76 -0.65
N LEU A 115 7.06 -0.77 -0.44
CA LEU A 115 7.73 -1.54 0.61
C LEU A 115 7.42 -0.98 2.01
N LEU A 116 7.30 0.34 2.15
CA LEU A 116 7.01 0.98 3.44
C LEU A 116 5.51 1.02 3.80
N PHE A 117 4.66 1.31 2.84
CA PHE A 117 3.22 1.58 3.05
C PHE A 117 2.31 0.56 2.38
N GLY A 118 2.87 -0.44 1.71
CA GLY A 118 2.14 -1.43 0.93
C GLY A 118 1.67 -0.92 -0.44
N GLY A 119 1.47 -1.85 -1.35
CA GLY A 119 1.09 -1.55 -2.74
C GLY A 119 -0.26 -0.85 -2.89
N VAL A 120 -1.21 -1.11 -1.97
CA VAL A 120 -2.54 -0.49 -1.94
C VAL A 120 -2.46 1.03 -1.80
N LEU A 121 -1.84 1.49 -0.71
CA LEU A 121 -1.75 2.92 -0.39
C LEU A 121 -0.92 3.68 -1.41
N THR A 122 0.18 3.09 -1.84
CA THR A 122 1.05 3.67 -2.88
C THR A 122 0.30 3.88 -4.18
N THR A 123 -0.47 2.88 -4.64
CA THR A 123 -1.25 3.01 -5.87
C THR A 123 -2.33 4.08 -5.76
N LEU A 124 -3.07 4.12 -4.64
CA LEU A 124 -4.10 5.13 -4.40
C LEU A 124 -3.50 6.55 -4.32
N TRP A 125 -2.32 6.68 -3.71
CA TRP A 125 -1.61 7.95 -3.64
C TRP A 125 -1.14 8.44 -5.02
N LEU A 126 -0.52 7.57 -5.84
CA LEU A 126 -0.11 7.88 -7.21
C LEU A 126 -1.31 8.29 -8.07
N ARG A 127 -2.42 7.57 -7.92
CA ARG A 127 -3.68 7.86 -8.62
C ARG A 127 -4.24 9.22 -8.23
N ARG A 128 -4.22 9.55 -6.93
CA ARG A 128 -4.68 10.86 -6.45
C ARG A 128 -3.87 12.02 -7.01
N ARG A 129 -2.55 11.86 -7.09
CA ARG A 129 -1.64 12.86 -7.65
C ARG A 129 -1.79 13.03 -9.16
N ASN A 130 -2.73 12.30 -9.81
CA ASN A 130 -2.90 12.26 -11.27
C ASN A 130 -1.62 11.89 -12.03
N VAL A 131 -0.72 11.19 -11.38
CA VAL A 131 0.50 10.65 -11.99
C VAL A 131 0.15 9.51 -12.93
N ILE A 132 -0.90 8.75 -12.59
CA ILE A 132 -1.40 7.59 -13.31
C ILE A 132 -2.91 7.69 -13.50
N ASN A 133 -3.41 7.16 -14.62
CA ASN A 133 -4.85 7.02 -14.87
C ASN A 133 -5.39 5.72 -14.26
N ASP A 134 -6.73 5.51 -14.31
CA ASP A 134 -7.38 4.34 -13.70
C ASP A 134 -6.91 3.00 -14.28
N ARG A 135 -6.62 2.94 -15.59
CA ARG A 135 -6.11 1.74 -16.24
C ARG A 135 -4.68 1.43 -15.80
N GLN A 136 -3.84 2.45 -15.75
CA GLN A 136 -2.47 2.36 -15.27
C GLN A 136 -2.43 2.01 -13.78
N ALA A 137 -3.31 2.60 -12.97
CA ALA A 137 -3.42 2.30 -11.56
C ALA A 137 -3.70 0.82 -11.31
N LYS A 138 -4.59 0.18 -12.08
CA LYS A 138 -4.85 -1.27 -11.98
C LYS A 138 -3.63 -2.11 -12.33
N GLN A 139 -2.90 -1.74 -13.37
CA GLN A 139 -1.69 -2.46 -13.80
C GLN A 139 -0.56 -2.32 -12.77
N ILE A 140 -0.32 -1.10 -12.29
CA ILE A 140 0.70 -0.81 -11.29
C ILE A 140 0.34 -1.44 -9.94
N ALA A 141 -0.94 -1.44 -9.54
CA ALA A 141 -1.40 -2.10 -8.34
C ALA A 141 -1.05 -3.59 -8.31
N PHE A 142 -1.21 -4.28 -9.43
CA PHE A 142 -0.84 -5.69 -9.53
C PHE A 142 0.64 -5.91 -9.19
N GLY A 143 1.55 -5.10 -9.77
CA GLY A 143 2.99 -5.17 -9.51
C GLY A 143 3.37 -4.77 -8.08
N LEU A 144 2.85 -3.63 -7.59
CA LEU A 144 3.20 -3.11 -6.27
C LEU A 144 2.63 -3.97 -5.13
N CYS A 145 1.42 -4.52 -5.28
CA CYS A 145 0.88 -5.47 -4.31
C CYS A 145 1.67 -6.79 -4.32
N GLY A 146 2.11 -7.25 -5.51
CA GLY A 146 2.98 -8.41 -5.64
C GLY A 146 4.35 -8.21 -4.99
N LEU A 147 4.95 -7.03 -5.16
CA LEU A 147 6.23 -6.67 -4.54
C LEU A 147 6.13 -6.66 -3.01
N TYR A 148 5.10 -6.04 -2.46
CA TYR A 148 4.85 -6.05 -1.02
C TYR A 148 4.59 -7.47 -0.47
N ALA A 149 3.79 -8.26 -1.20
CA ALA A 149 3.53 -9.65 -0.83
C ALA A 149 4.80 -10.51 -0.85
N LEU A 150 5.68 -10.28 -1.81
CA LEU A 150 6.98 -10.95 -1.90
C LEU A 150 7.89 -10.57 -0.73
N GLU A 151 7.98 -9.29 -0.41
CA GLU A 151 8.74 -8.80 0.74
C GLU A 151 8.25 -9.47 2.03
N PHE A 152 6.95 -9.47 2.27
CA PHE A 152 6.35 -10.08 3.44
C PHE A 152 6.61 -11.59 3.51
N ALA A 153 6.46 -12.30 2.39
CA ALA A 153 6.73 -13.73 2.31
C ALA A 153 8.20 -14.06 2.58
N VAL A 154 9.12 -13.27 2.03
CA VAL A 154 10.57 -13.45 2.27
C VAL A 154 10.91 -13.16 3.73
N LEU A 155 10.44 -12.05 4.30
CA LEU A 155 10.77 -11.65 5.66
C LEU A 155 10.23 -12.65 6.70
N HIS A 156 8.93 -12.93 6.67
CA HIS A 156 8.27 -13.71 7.72
C HIS A 156 8.35 -15.21 7.52
N SER A 157 8.26 -15.70 6.28
CA SER A 157 8.24 -17.13 6.03
C SER A 157 9.62 -17.72 5.78
N LEU A 158 10.42 -17.12 4.91
CA LEU A 158 11.75 -17.63 4.58
C LEU A 158 12.82 -17.10 5.55
N GLY A 159 12.74 -15.82 5.92
CA GLY A 159 13.69 -15.20 6.86
C GLY A 159 13.51 -15.74 8.27
N ILE A 160 12.52 -15.22 9.00
CA ILE A 160 12.35 -15.56 10.43
C ILE A 160 11.94 -17.03 10.59
N GLY A 161 10.85 -17.44 9.94
CA GLY A 161 10.31 -18.79 10.08
C GLY A 161 11.25 -19.86 9.54
N GLY A 162 11.85 -19.63 8.38
CA GLY A 162 12.79 -20.55 7.75
C GLY A 162 14.06 -20.74 8.56
N SER A 163 14.63 -19.66 9.12
CA SER A 163 15.81 -19.74 9.97
C SER A 163 15.59 -20.67 11.17
N ILE A 164 14.43 -20.55 11.84
CA ILE A 164 14.10 -21.40 12.99
C ILE A 164 13.82 -22.84 12.55
N PHE A 165 13.18 -23.06 11.41
CA PHE A 165 12.96 -24.38 10.85
C PHE A 165 14.28 -25.12 10.62
N TRP A 166 15.26 -24.48 9.95
CA TRP A 166 16.56 -25.07 9.66
C TRP A 166 17.45 -25.26 10.90
N MET A 167 17.30 -24.43 11.93
CA MET A 167 18.03 -24.62 13.20
C MET A 167 17.53 -25.80 14.04
N ARG A 168 16.36 -26.35 13.74
CA ARG A 168 15.76 -27.47 14.45
C ARG A 168 16.00 -28.83 13.79
N GLN A 169 16.51 -28.84 12.56
CA GLN A 169 16.90 -30.04 11.83
C GLN A 169 18.39 -30.37 12.08
#